data_330f284807d31a0d7ef681ae417c3306
#
_entry.id   330f284807d31a0d7ef681ae417c3306
#
_cell.length_a   1.000
_cell.length_b   1.000
_cell.length_c   1.000
_cell.angle_alpha   90.00
_cell.angle_beta   90.00
_cell.angle_gamma   90.00
#
_symmetry.space_group_name_H-M   'P 1'
#
loop_
_entity.id
_entity.type
_entity.pdbx_description
1 polymer ?
#
loop_
_entity_poly.entity_id
_entity_poly.type
_entity_poly.pdbx_seq_one_letter_code
_entity_poly.pdbx_strand_id
1 'polypeptide(L)'
;MRGAKQRGVVLVIALIMLAVVTLIGTVSANIVMGNLRVVQNIEAAAAARSNAASAIQETVSAMQDNIAVSGLLVGDSRLLSGCQGVNNARCFDMTGDGAVDDMTVTLTELKCISIQPIVTRGGPLSDEAWLDPNAARCWFDGGQYSPCADMLWDASFEAVDQVTGAKIRMRQGLTTTERLSEGLSACRAAGMSQQ
;
A
#
# COMPACT_ATOMS: atom_id res chain seq x y z
N MET A 1 -47.00 -42.88 53.84
CA MET A 1 -46.07 -43.15 52.72
C MET A 1 -46.57 -42.49 51.45
N ARG A 2 -46.09 -41.25 51.15
CA ARG A 2 -46.44 -40.48 49.94
C ARG A 2 -45.14 -40.07 49.21
N GLY A 3 -44.56 -41.07 48.48
CA GLY A 3 -43.25 -40.83 47.82
C GLY A 3 -43.23 -41.04 46.31
N ALA A 4 -44.36 -41.17 45.64
CA ALA A 4 -44.37 -41.62 44.23
C ALA A 4 -44.65 -40.54 43.17
N LYS A 5 -45.00 -39.29 43.55
CA LYS A 5 -45.41 -38.24 42.58
C LYS A 5 -44.31 -37.25 42.15
N GLN A 6 -43.12 -37.29 42.74
CA GLN A 6 -42.07 -36.30 42.44
C GLN A 6 -41.13 -36.65 41.25
N ARG A 7 -41.07 -37.89 40.79
CA ARG A 7 -40.18 -38.33 39.75
C ARG A 7 -40.43 -37.76 38.35
N GLY A 8 -41.70 -37.44 38.05
CA GLY A 8 -42.05 -36.86 36.74
C GLY A 8 -41.65 -35.38 36.58
N VAL A 9 -41.79 -34.58 37.68
CA VAL A 9 -41.47 -33.16 37.66
C VAL A 9 -39.97 -32.89 37.48
N VAL A 10 -39.10 -33.71 38.11
CA VAL A 10 -37.67 -33.56 38.00
C VAL A 10 -37.18 -33.79 36.56
N LEU A 11 -37.77 -34.75 35.84
CA LEU A 11 -37.43 -35.02 34.45
C LEU A 11 -37.80 -33.87 33.53
N VAL A 12 -38.93 -33.24 33.74
CA VAL A 12 -39.40 -32.06 32.96
C VAL A 12 -38.46 -30.87 33.22
N ILE A 13 -38.10 -30.62 34.48
CA ILE A 13 -37.16 -29.52 34.81
C ILE A 13 -35.78 -29.77 34.18
N ALA A 14 -35.29 -31.02 34.22
CA ALA A 14 -34.01 -31.37 33.60
C ALA A 14 -34.00 -31.16 32.07
N LEU A 15 -35.14 -31.49 31.38
CA LEU A 15 -35.28 -31.25 29.95
C LEU A 15 -35.33 -29.76 29.61
N ILE A 16 -36.02 -28.97 30.40
CA ILE A 16 -36.10 -27.51 30.21
C ILE A 16 -34.71 -26.89 30.41
N MET A 17 -34.02 -27.28 31.48
CA MET A 17 -32.63 -26.81 31.72
C MET A 17 -31.72 -27.16 30.59
N LEU A 18 -31.77 -28.41 30.07
CA LEU A 18 -30.96 -28.84 28.92
C LEU A 18 -31.28 -27.99 27.68
N ALA A 19 -32.56 -27.74 27.39
CA ALA A 19 -32.99 -26.94 26.27
C ALA A 19 -32.49 -25.46 26.38
N VAL A 20 -32.54 -24.88 27.57
CA VAL A 20 -32.03 -23.52 27.81
C VAL A 20 -30.50 -23.45 27.63
N VAL A 21 -29.74 -24.42 28.19
CA VAL A 21 -28.26 -24.46 28.04
C VAL A 21 -27.89 -24.65 26.60
N THR A 22 -28.54 -25.50 25.82
CA THR A 22 -28.26 -25.68 24.39
C THR A 22 -28.57 -24.43 23.58
N LEU A 23 -29.65 -23.72 23.87
CA LEU A 23 -29.98 -22.44 23.24
C LEU A 23 -28.88 -21.38 23.53
N ILE A 24 -28.45 -21.23 24.77
CA ILE A 24 -27.38 -20.28 25.14
C ILE A 24 -26.08 -20.67 24.44
N GLY A 25 -25.75 -21.95 24.40
CA GLY A 25 -24.55 -22.46 23.73
C GLY A 25 -24.52 -22.12 22.22
N THR A 26 -25.62 -22.33 21.50
CA THR A 26 -25.74 -22.03 20.07
C THR A 26 -25.64 -20.54 19.76
N VAL A 27 -26.28 -19.68 20.56
CA VAL A 27 -26.20 -18.22 20.41
C VAL A 27 -24.77 -17.73 20.66
N SER A 28 -24.12 -18.23 21.71
CA SER A 28 -22.72 -17.87 22.01
C SER A 28 -21.77 -18.28 20.89
N ALA A 29 -21.92 -19.46 20.31
CA ALA A 29 -21.10 -19.93 19.20
C ALA A 29 -21.24 -19.01 17.96
N ASN A 30 -22.45 -18.59 17.63
CA ASN A 30 -22.71 -17.69 16.51
C ASN A 30 -22.08 -16.31 16.72
N ILE A 31 -22.09 -15.77 17.92
CA ILE A 31 -21.46 -14.49 18.25
C ILE A 31 -19.93 -14.59 18.11
N VAL A 32 -19.35 -15.69 18.60
CA VAL A 32 -17.89 -15.93 18.48
C VAL A 32 -17.46 -16.04 17.02
N MET A 33 -18.21 -16.79 16.20
CA MET A 33 -17.89 -16.90 14.75
C MET A 33 -18.01 -15.55 14.03
N GLY A 34 -18.99 -14.72 14.39
CA GLY A 34 -19.12 -13.36 13.86
C GLY A 34 -17.92 -12.48 14.22
N ASN A 35 -17.49 -12.52 15.47
CA ASN A 35 -16.33 -11.74 15.94
C ASN A 35 -15.03 -12.20 15.29
N LEU A 36 -14.82 -13.51 15.09
CA LEU A 36 -13.63 -14.04 14.41
C LEU A 36 -13.52 -13.52 12.97
N ARG A 37 -14.64 -13.47 12.23
CA ARG A 37 -14.62 -12.89 10.86
C ARG A 37 -14.25 -11.42 10.85
N VAL A 38 -14.72 -10.64 11.83
CA VAL A 38 -14.35 -9.23 11.95
C VAL A 38 -12.86 -9.09 12.23
N VAL A 39 -12.30 -9.89 13.15
CA VAL A 39 -10.87 -9.88 13.46
C VAL A 39 -10.04 -10.24 12.23
N GLN A 40 -10.39 -11.32 11.53
CA GLN A 40 -9.70 -11.72 10.29
C GLN A 40 -9.71 -10.61 9.23
N ASN A 41 -10.84 -9.93 9.05
CA ASN A 41 -10.90 -8.81 8.10
C ASN A 41 -10.03 -7.62 8.52
N ILE A 42 -9.95 -7.34 9.82
CA ILE A 42 -9.09 -6.26 10.35
C ILE A 42 -7.61 -6.62 10.16
N GLU A 43 -7.23 -7.86 10.44
CA GLU A 43 -5.87 -8.35 10.25
C GLU A 43 -5.47 -8.33 8.76
N ALA A 44 -6.33 -8.82 7.87
CA ALA A 44 -6.09 -8.75 6.42
C ALA A 44 -5.95 -7.30 5.93
N ALA A 45 -6.79 -6.38 6.42
CA ALA A 45 -6.70 -4.97 6.08
C ALA A 45 -5.42 -4.31 6.62
N ALA A 46 -4.98 -4.66 7.81
CA ALA A 46 -3.73 -4.16 8.40
C ALA A 46 -2.51 -4.68 7.62
N ALA A 47 -2.50 -5.95 7.28
CA ALA A 47 -1.45 -6.57 6.46
C ALA A 47 -1.39 -5.94 5.06
N ALA A 48 -2.54 -5.73 4.41
CA ALA A 48 -2.61 -5.08 3.11
C ALA A 48 -2.05 -3.65 3.14
N ARG A 49 -2.33 -2.88 4.20
CA ARG A 49 -1.75 -1.54 4.38
C ARG A 49 -0.24 -1.58 4.57
N SER A 50 0.27 -2.51 5.37
CA SER A 50 1.71 -2.68 5.60
C SER A 50 2.44 -3.04 4.31
N ASN A 51 1.90 -3.98 3.53
CA ASN A 51 2.49 -4.41 2.27
C ASN A 51 2.40 -3.32 1.18
N ALA A 52 1.29 -2.57 1.14
CA ALA A 52 1.17 -1.42 0.26
C ALA A 52 2.18 -0.32 0.62
N ALA A 53 2.43 -0.07 1.92
CA ALA A 53 3.46 0.87 2.35
C ALA A 53 4.87 0.42 1.93
N SER A 54 5.17 -0.88 2.00
CA SER A 54 6.42 -1.45 1.50
C SER A 54 6.58 -1.26 -0.01
N ALA A 55 5.53 -1.51 -0.80
CA ALA A 55 5.54 -1.30 -2.24
C ALA A 55 5.70 0.19 -2.61
N ILE A 56 5.09 1.10 -1.84
CA ILE A 56 5.30 2.55 -1.98
C ILE A 56 6.76 2.90 -1.76
N GLN A 57 7.38 2.37 -0.70
CA GLN A 57 8.80 2.62 -0.40
C GLN A 57 9.71 2.09 -1.52
N GLU A 58 9.43 0.91 -2.08
CA GLU A 58 10.15 0.37 -3.23
C GLU A 58 10.01 1.29 -4.46
N THR A 59 8.79 1.78 -4.72
CA THR A 59 8.53 2.72 -5.81
C THR A 59 9.33 4.02 -5.64
N VAL A 60 9.35 4.59 -4.43
CA VAL A 60 10.14 5.79 -4.11
C VAL A 60 11.63 5.54 -4.38
N SER A 61 12.17 4.42 -3.90
CA SER A 61 13.58 4.05 -4.15
C SER A 61 13.86 3.89 -5.63
N ALA A 62 12.98 3.21 -6.37
CA ALA A 62 13.13 3.02 -7.81
C ALA A 62 13.10 4.35 -8.58
N MET A 63 12.29 5.32 -8.14
CA MET A 63 12.23 6.65 -8.73
C MET A 63 13.48 7.48 -8.40
N GLN A 64 14.08 7.30 -7.23
CA GLN A 64 15.30 7.98 -6.83
C GLN A 64 16.55 7.43 -7.53
N ASP A 65 16.61 6.11 -7.71
CA ASP A 65 17.74 5.42 -8.32
C ASP A 65 17.78 5.56 -9.84
N ASN A 66 16.62 5.74 -10.47
CA ASN A 66 16.51 5.86 -11.93
C ASN A 66 16.57 7.33 -12.35
N ILE A 67 17.71 7.70 -12.87
CA ILE A 67 18.06 9.05 -13.32
C ILE A 67 17.20 9.58 -14.47
N ALA A 68 16.49 8.71 -15.17
CA ALA A 68 15.59 9.05 -16.26
C ALA A 68 14.16 8.58 -15.94
N VAL A 69 13.42 9.40 -15.22
CA VAL A 69 11.99 9.17 -14.97
C VAL A 69 11.17 9.10 -16.27
N SER A 70 11.74 9.55 -17.39
CA SER A 70 11.13 9.51 -18.72
C SER A 70 10.73 8.11 -19.22
N GLY A 71 11.26 7.05 -18.63
CA GLY A 71 10.87 5.66 -18.92
C GLY A 71 10.05 5.00 -17.82
N LEU A 72 9.76 5.70 -16.70
CA LEU A 72 9.10 5.15 -15.52
C LEU A 72 7.58 5.38 -15.57
N LEU A 73 6.96 5.10 -16.70
CA LEU A 73 5.52 5.20 -16.83
C LEU A 73 4.83 4.00 -16.18
N VAL A 74 3.57 4.20 -15.82
CA VAL A 74 2.69 3.09 -15.44
C VAL A 74 2.70 2.04 -16.56
N GLY A 75 3.08 0.81 -16.25
CA GLY A 75 3.35 -0.25 -17.22
C GLY A 75 4.83 -0.62 -17.34
N ASP A 76 5.76 0.19 -16.83
CA ASP A 76 7.18 -0.19 -16.78
C ASP A 76 7.44 -1.12 -15.57
N SER A 77 7.90 -2.33 -15.84
CA SER A 77 8.19 -3.35 -14.82
C SER A 77 9.33 -2.98 -13.86
N ARG A 78 10.02 -1.85 -14.11
CA ARG A 78 11.13 -1.39 -13.27
C ARG A 78 10.70 -0.66 -12.00
N LEU A 79 9.45 -0.15 -11.92
CA LEU A 79 8.96 0.55 -10.72
C LEU A 79 8.62 -0.40 -9.59
N LEU A 80 7.94 -1.49 -9.90
CA LEU A 80 7.64 -2.57 -8.98
C LEU A 80 7.93 -3.90 -9.66
N SER A 81 8.57 -4.79 -8.94
CA SER A 81 8.93 -6.12 -9.45
C SER A 81 8.59 -7.19 -8.42
N GLY A 82 8.53 -8.45 -8.86
CA GLY A 82 8.35 -9.59 -7.97
C GLY A 82 7.03 -10.34 -8.13
N CYS A 83 6.15 -9.90 -9.05
CA CYS A 83 5.02 -10.71 -9.49
C CYS A 83 5.27 -11.31 -10.87
N GLN A 84 5.13 -12.61 -11.02
CA GLN A 84 5.23 -13.25 -12.33
C GLN A 84 4.04 -12.85 -13.22
N GLY A 85 4.34 -12.30 -14.38
CA GLY A 85 3.32 -11.98 -15.41
C GLY A 85 2.49 -10.71 -15.15
N VAL A 86 2.76 -9.96 -14.07
CA VAL A 86 2.08 -8.70 -13.78
C VAL A 86 3.10 -7.57 -13.71
N ASN A 87 2.97 -6.58 -14.58
CA ASN A 87 3.83 -5.41 -14.59
C ASN A 87 3.45 -4.44 -13.47
N ASN A 88 4.45 -3.74 -12.92
CA ASN A 88 4.27 -2.77 -11.83
C ASN A 88 3.51 -3.35 -10.62
N ALA A 89 3.78 -4.59 -10.28
CA ALA A 89 3.18 -5.27 -9.17
C ALA A 89 4.23 -5.95 -8.29
N ARG A 90 3.97 -5.92 -6.99
CA ARG A 90 4.69 -6.66 -5.96
C ARG A 90 3.77 -7.68 -5.35
N CYS A 91 4.20 -8.94 -5.33
CA CYS A 91 3.50 -10.03 -4.68
C CYS A 91 4.13 -10.36 -3.32
N PHE A 92 3.30 -10.77 -2.38
CA PHE A 92 3.71 -11.09 -1.02
C PHE A 92 3.16 -12.47 -0.63
N ASP A 93 4.00 -13.25 0.04
CA ASP A 93 3.62 -14.47 0.75
C ASP A 93 3.19 -14.09 2.17
N MET A 94 1.91 -14.27 2.48
CA MET A 94 1.33 -13.96 3.77
C MET A 94 1.14 -15.20 4.63
N THR A 95 1.05 -16.35 3.99
CA THR A 95 0.83 -17.65 4.66
C THR A 95 2.14 -18.32 5.08
N GLY A 96 3.28 -17.93 4.47
CA GLY A 96 4.60 -18.49 4.74
C GLY A 96 4.80 -19.87 4.11
N ASP A 97 4.02 -20.20 3.08
CA ASP A 97 4.13 -21.48 2.34
C ASP A 97 5.21 -21.46 1.25
N GLY A 98 5.81 -20.28 1.02
CA GLY A 98 6.85 -20.04 0.02
C GLY A 98 6.31 -19.64 -1.36
N ALA A 99 4.99 -19.59 -1.54
CA ALA A 99 4.36 -19.04 -2.73
C ALA A 99 4.07 -17.54 -2.52
N VAL A 100 4.54 -16.68 -3.41
CA VAL A 100 4.32 -15.23 -3.33
C VAL A 100 3.08 -14.85 -4.13
N ASP A 101 1.91 -15.36 -3.73
CA ASP A 101 0.66 -15.18 -4.45
C ASP A 101 -0.55 -14.78 -3.58
N ASP A 102 -0.37 -14.71 -2.25
CA ASP A 102 -1.46 -14.38 -1.33
C ASP A 102 -1.95 -12.94 -1.46
N MET A 103 -1.03 -12.00 -1.70
CA MET A 103 -1.37 -10.59 -1.84
C MET A 103 -0.61 -9.96 -2.99
N THR A 104 -1.31 -9.20 -3.80
CA THR A 104 -0.75 -8.42 -4.91
C THR A 104 -0.95 -6.94 -4.66
N VAL A 105 0.14 -6.17 -4.70
CA VAL A 105 0.10 -4.69 -4.70
C VAL A 105 0.50 -4.19 -6.07
N THR A 106 -0.38 -3.48 -6.73
CA THR A 106 -0.18 -2.96 -8.09
C THR A 106 -0.17 -1.43 -8.07
N LEU A 107 0.81 -0.82 -8.74
CA LEU A 107 0.78 0.60 -9.07
C LEU A 107 -0.19 0.79 -10.25
N THR A 108 -1.34 1.39 -9.99
CA THR A 108 -2.41 1.53 -10.98
C THR A 108 -2.33 2.85 -11.76
N GLU A 109 -1.81 3.88 -11.15
CA GLU A 109 -1.66 5.20 -11.77
C GLU A 109 -0.45 5.93 -11.20
N LEU A 110 0.32 6.58 -12.08
CA LEU A 110 1.37 7.53 -11.71
C LEU A 110 1.17 8.79 -12.54
N LYS A 111 0.88 9.91 -11.90
CA LYS A 111 0.54 11.17 -12.53
C LYS A 111 1.44 12.29 -12.05
N CYS A 112 2.01 13.05 -12.96
CA CYS A 112 2.73 14.28 -12.61
C CYS A 112 1.73 15.42 -12.35
N ILE A 113 1.82 16.00 -11.16
CA ILE A 113 0.92 17.07 -10.72
C ILE A 113 1.52 18.44 -10.99
N SER A 114 2.80 18.63 -10.68
CA SER A 114 3.48 19.90 -10.88
C SER A 114 4.97 19.73 -11.08
N ILE A 115 5.56 20.70 -11.77
CA ILE A 115 7.01 20.87 -11.90
C ILE A 115 7.35 22.27 -11.44
N GLN A 116 8.31 22.38 -10.53
CA GLN A 116 8.81 23.65 -10.04
C GLN A 116 10.31 23.74 -10.27
N PRO A 117 10.79 24.65 -11.13
CA PRO A 117 12.21 24.89 -11.30
C PRO A 117 12.86 25.30 -9.98
N ILE A 118 13.99 24.72 -9.66
CA ILE A 118 14.72 25.07 -8.45
C ILE A 118 15.43 26.40 -8.70
N VAL A 119 15.09 27.43 -7.91
CA VAL A 119 15.74 28.73 -7.95
C VAL A 119 16.94 28.68 -7.01
N THR A 120 18.15 28.55 -7.57
CA THR A 120 19.39 28.72 -6.81
C THR A 120 19.66 30.21 -6.62
N ARG A 121 19.44 30.73 -5.43
CA ARG A 121 20.02 32.01 -5.06
C ARG A 121 21.53 31.78 -4.93
N GLY A 122 22.33 32.30 -5.89
CA GLY A 122 23.76 32.11 -5.98
C GLY A 122 24.51 32.29 -4.64
N GLY A 123 24.68 31.21 -3.96
CA GLY A 123 25.49 31.03 -2.77
C GLY A 123 26.27 29.73 -2.87
N PRO A 124 27.45 29.62 -2.26
CA PRO A 124 28.15 28.35 -2.20
C PRO A 124 27.23 27.32 -1.57
N LEU A 125 27.19 26.12 -2.17
CA LEU A 125 26.52 24.95 -1.57
C LEU A 125 27.05 24.81 -0.14
N SER A 126 26.14 24.59 0.82
CA SER A 126 26.57 24.15 2.15
C SER A 126 27.38 22.87 2.01
N ASP A 127 28.38 22.67 2.87
CA ASP A 127 29.25 21.46 2.84
C ASP A 127 28.45 20.16 2.81
N GLU A 128 27.20 20.15 3.31
CA GLU A 128 26.28 19.01 3.28
C GLU A 128 25.74 18.68 1.87
N ALA A 129 25.65 19.66 0.97
CA ALA A 129 25.14 19.43 -0.39
C ALA A 129 26.13 18.60 -1.26
N TRP A 130 27.41 18.57 -0.91
CA TRP A 130 28.40 17.72 -1.57
C TRP A 130 28.27 16.24 -1.24
N LEU A 131 27.57 15.91 -0.16
CA LEU A 131 27.34 14.54 0.28
C LEU A 131 26.13 13.88 -0.42
N ASP A 132 25.26 14.67 -1.04
CA ASP A 132 24.12 14.17 -1.80
C ASP A 132 24.48 14.09 -3.30
N PRO A 133 24.65 12.88 -3.88
CA PRO A 133 24.97 12.71 -5.29
C PRO A 133 23.91 13.30 -6.23
N ASN A 134 22.67 13.46 -5.76
CA ASN A 134 21.59 14.08 -6.54
C ASN A 134 21.71 15.60 -6.54
N ALA A 135 22.12 16.22 -5.44
CA ALA A 135 22.41 17.65 -5.38
C ALA A 135 23.56 18.04 -6.32
N ALA A 136 24.58 17.20 -6.44
CA ALA A 136 25.71 17.45 -7.33
C ALA A 136 25.33 17.53 -8.82
N ARG A 137 24.27 16.84 -9.25
CA ARG A 137 23.75 16.89 -10.64
C ARG A 137 23.00 18.17 -10.94
N CYS A 138 22.46 18.82 -9.92
CA CYS A 138 21.64 20.02 -10.01
C CYS A 138 22.43 21.29 -9.77
N TRP A 139 23.75 21.17 -9.53
CA TRP A 139 24.59 22.31 -9.31
C TRP A 139 24.98 23.00 -10.63
N PHE A 140 24.82 24.31 -10.68
CA PHE A 140 25.20 25.12 -11.82
C PHE A 140 25.97 26.36 -11.33
N ASP A 141 27.23 26.48 -11.79
CA ASP A 141 28.11 27.59 -11.45
C ASP A 141 27.72 28.81 -12.29
N GLY A 142 27.12 29.82 -11.64
CA GLY A 142 26.91 31.15 -12.23
C GLY A 142 25.54 31.42 -12.85
N GLY A 143 24.54 30.54 -12.70
CA GLY A 143 23.17 30.77 -13.19
C GLY A 143 22.18 31.17 -12.11
N GLN A 144 21.12 31.91 -12.50
CA GLN A 144 20.01 32.27 -11.63
C GLN A 144 19.08 31.07 -11.37
N TYR A 145 19.10 30.07 -12.21
CA TYR A 145 18.25 28.88 -12.14
C TYR A 145 19.10 27.62 -12.22
N SER A 146 18.78 26.64 -11.36
CA SER A 146 19.32 25.30 -11.48
C SER A 146 18.77 24.62 -12.74
N PRO A 147 19.56 23.78 -13.42
CA PRO A 147 19.05 22.93 -14.50
C PRO A 147 18.03 21.88 -14.04
N CYS A 148 17.75 21.82 -12.74
CA CYS A 148 16.85 20.87 -12.12
C CYS A 148 15.51 21.51 -11.71
N ALA A 149 14.53 20.64 -11.53
CA ALA A 149 13.22 20.97 -11.03
C ALA A 149 12.74 19.91 -10.04
N ASP A 150 11.97 20.36 -9.06
CA ASP A 150 11.20 19.48 -8.19
C ASP A 150 9.88 19.11 -8.87
N MET A 151 9.62 17.82 -8.93
CA MET A 151 8.41 17.27 -9.50
C MET A 151 7.57 16.64 -8.41
N LEU A 152 6.29 16.97 -8.39
CA LEU A 152 5.31 16.34 -7.53
C LEU A 152 4.50 15.31 -8.33
N TRP A 153 4.49 14.09 -7.86
CA TRP A 153 3.78 12.96 -8.43
C TRP A 153 2.65 12.52 -7.52
N ASP A 154 1.57 12.04 -8.13
CA ASP A 154 0.48 11.35 -7.45
C ASP A 154 0.47 9.90 -7.92
N ALA A 155 0.79 9.00 -7.01
CA ALA A 155 0.84 7.57 -7.25
C ALA A 155 -0.36 6.88 -6.59
N SER A 156 -1.08 6.06 -7.34
CA SER A 156 -2.21 5.26 -6.87
C SER A 156 -1.84 3.79 -6.86
N PHE A 157 -2.08 3.14 -5.73
CA PHE A 157 -1.80 1.72 -5.52
C PHE A 157 -3.10 0.99 -5.19
N GLU A 158 -3.24 -0.22 -5.70
CA GLU A 158 -4.29 -1.15 -5.31
C GLU A 158 -3.65 -2.41 -4.72
N ALA A 159 -3.96 -2.72 -3.47
CA ALA A 159 -3.60 -3.97 -2.81
C ALA A 159 -4.81 -4.91 -2.82
N VAL A 160 -4.62 -6.12 -3.29
CA VAL A 160 -5.64 -7.17 -3.38
C VAL A 160 -5.14 -8.40 -2.63
N ASP A 161 -5.89 -8.78 -1.62
CA ASP A 161 -5.70 -10.06 -0.93
C ASP A 161 -6.41 -11.15 -1.75
N GLN A 162 -5.65 -12.10 -2.26
CA GLN A 162 -6.18 -13.18 -3.12
C GLN A 162 -6.99 -14.21 -2.34
N VAL A 163 -6.75 -14.34 -1.03
CA VAL A 163 -7.43 -15.32 -0.16
C VAL A 163 -8.81 -14.80 0.24
N THR A 164 -8.91 -13.56 0.71
CA THR A 164 -10.16 -12.97 1.19
C THR A 164 -10.89 -12.17 0.14
N GLY A 165 -10.21 -11.78 -0.95
CA GLY A 165 -10.71 -10.85 -1.96
C GLY A 165 -10.80 -9.40 -1.47
N ALA A 166 -10.23 -9.09 -0.30
CA ALA A 166 -10.21 -7.73 0.22
C ALA A 166 -9.36 -6.81 -0.66
N LYS A 167 -9.86 -5.60 -0.92
CA LYS A 167 -9.18 -4.61 -1.75
C LYS A 167 -9.01 -3.32 -0.99
N ILE A 168 -7.79 -2.77 -1.05
CA ILE A 168 -7.46 -1.46 -0.48
C ILE A 168 -6.83 -0.61 -1.57
N ARG A 169 -7.27 0.64 -1.68
CA ARG A 169 -6.66 1.64 -2.54
C ARG A 169 -5.95 2.67 -1.69
N MET A 170 -4.73 3.00 -2.06
CA MET A 170 -3.90 4.01 -1.41
C MET A 170 -3.41 4.99 -2.46
N ARG A 171 -3.34 6.28 -2.08
CA ARG A 171 -2.74 7.34 -2.90
C ARG A 171 -1.63 7.98 -2.09
N GLN A 172 -0.51 8.25 -2.76
CA GLN A 172 0.66 8.84 -2.14
C GLN A 172 1.25 9.91 -3.06
N GLY A 173 1.46 11.08 -2.48
CA GLY A 173 2.27 12.12 -3.12
C GLY A 173 3.74 11.78 -2.99
N LEU A 174 4.49 11.84 -4.09
CA LEU A 174 5.92 11.60 -4.16
C LEU A 174 6.59 12.84 -4.75
N THR A 175 7.77 13.17 -4.24
CA THR A 175 8.58 14.27 -4.79
C THR A 175 9.89 13.71 -5.31
N THR A 176 10.24 14.08 -6.54
CA THR A 176 11.54 13.77 -7.14
C THR A 176 12.19 15.02 -7.65
N THR A 177 13.52 15.08 -7.61
CA THR A 177 14.32 16.18 -8.17
C THR A 177 15.10 15.66 -9.37
N GLU A 178 14.83 16.23 -10.54
CA GLU A 178 15.43 15.80 -11.81
C GLU A 178 15.84 17.00 -12.66
N ARG A 179 16.61 16.75 -13.71
CA ARG A 179 16.89 17.78 -14.71
C ARG A 179 15.58 18.26 -15.35
N LEU A 180 15.41 19.56 -15.48
CA LEU A 180 14.18 20.16 -15.99
C LEU A 180 13.74 19.58 -17.33
N SER A 181 14.68 19.33 -18.25
CA SER A 181 14.39 18.74 -19.58
C SER A 181 13.86 17.30 -19.48
N GLU A 182 14.45 16.51 -18.60
CA GLU A 182 14.08 15.10 -18.35
C GLU A 182 12.74 15.04 -17.62
N GLY A 183 12.57 15.87 -16.58
CA GLY A 183 11.35 15.99 -15.83
C GLY A 183 10.16 16.44 -16.66
N LEU A 184 10.34 17.42 -17.55
CA LEU A 184 9.29 17.87 -18.47
C LEU A 184 8.86 16.76 -19.42
N SER A 185 9.79 15.96 -19.94
CA SER A 185 9.48 14.84 -20.82
C SER A 185 8.70 13.75 -20.08
N ALA A 186 9.11 13.41 -18.84
CA ALA A 186 8.46 12.44 -17.99
C ALA A 186 7.04 12.87 -17.60
N CYS A 187 6.86 14.13 -17.17
CA CYS A 187 5.56 14.64 -16.79
C CYS A 187 4.58 14.72 -17.98
N ARG A 188 5.06 15.08 -19.18
CA ARG A 188 4.22 15.03 -20.40
C ARG A 188 3.76 13.61 -20.71
N ALA A 189 4.66 12.65 -20.60
CA ALA A 189 4.35 11.25 -20.85
C ALA A 189 3.37 10.68 -19.81
N ALA A 190 3.42 11.17 -18.55
CA ALA A 190 2.51 10.82 -17.46
C ALA A 190 1.17 11.60 -17.48
N GLY A 191 0.87 12.34 -18.57
CA GLY A 191 -0.45 12.96 -18.79
C GLY A 191 -0.64 14.35 -18.17
N MET A 192 0.45 15.07 -17.84
CA MET A 192 0.33 16.48 -17.47
C MET A 192 -0.15 17.30 -18.68
N SER A 193 -1.38 17.81 -18.63
CA SER A 193 -1.86 18.80 -19.59
C SER A 193 -1.11 20.12 -19.36
N GLN A 194 -0.52 20.70 -20.40
CA GLN A 194 -0.01 22.06 -20.34
C GLN A 194 -1.17 23.00 -20.01
N GLN A 195 -1.13 23.65 -18.86
CA GLN A 195 -1.90 24.84 -18.57
C GLN A 195 -1.14 26.07 -19.04
#